data_7c1be4574384769042867de015b487d6
#
_entry.id   7c1be4574384769042867de015b487d6
#
_cell.length_a   1.000
_cell.length_b   1.000
_cell.length_c   1.000
_cell.angle_alpha   90.00
_cell.angle_beta   90.00
_cell.angle_gamma   90.00
#
_symmetry.space_group_name_H-M   'P 1'
#
loop_
_entity.id
_entity.type
_entity.pdbx_description
1 polymer ?
#
loop_
_entity_poly.entity_id
_entity_poly.type
_entity_poly.pdbx_seq_one_letter_code
_entity_poly.pdbx_strand_id
1 'polypeptide(L)'
;MMKQIKFLFNFFFGKFIFSLIKNKYFLFVDNRFLGSFVNFMYCKLFFNKNVIIVFNPNFFNKKDYLQYTLFEHAYHEIKKKKLNFYYNYLLYILFRILDDKYKNLFRFKWSKDIFNLFIKNDKIFFDPVISNNHNKDTKFNKLKNNNFLLFSCRDNAYKETIHGKNLDYHSYRNESLINYENSFSSLKKRFNIVRFGSVASEAIKSNSIFDYTFSEDRNEINDLWLMKNCYIYIGTGSGPDILAINYQKPIVYTNWIHPPNIFGFHSPVNLIFKKIFDKQKNEYIPYKKLLNKENIGVSGKPIGLLSTTQEYEENNLVCEENSVDEIENAIKELDMFLRKKYIFDLNNQKQFKNFYKINLSNPIASNFYISDYFINKNKELFV
;
A
#
# COMPACT_ATOMS: atom_id res chain seq x y z
N MET A 1 19.11 -31.67 -1.22
CA MET A 1 17.89 -32.37 -0.81
C MET A 1 16.61 -31.55 -1.10
N MET A 2 16.41 -30.35 -0.55
CA MET A 2 15.17 -29.56 -0.81
C MET A 2 14.92 -29.21 -2.30
N LYS A 3 15.97 -28.85 -3.08
CA LYS A 3 15.85 -28.60 -4.51
C LYS A 3 15.44 -29.83 -5.31
N GLN A 4 15.94 -31.00 -4.95
CA GLN A 4 15.61 -32.28 -5.60
C GLN A 4 14.18 -32.71 -5.27
N ILE A 5 13.74 -32.57 -4.02
CA ILE A 5 12.37 -32.83 -3.59
C ILE A 5 11.39 -31.89 -4.33
N LYS A 6 11.76 -30.61 -4.44
CA LYS A 6 10.97 -29.63 -5.20
C LYS A 6 10.85 -30.00 -6.69
N PHE A 7 11.95 -30.45 -7.30
CA PHE A 7 11.96 -30.90 -8.69
C PHE A 7 11.07 -32.12 -8.92
N LEU A 8 11.23 -33.18 -8.09
CA LEU A 8 10.41 -34.39 -8.18
C LEU A 8 8.93 -34.10 -7.94
N PHE A 9 8.61 -33.26 -6.95
CA PHE A 9 7.24 -32.86 -6.68
C PHE A 9 6.61 -32.10 -7.87
N ASN A 10 7.31 -31.15 -8.46
CA ASN A 10 6.83 -30.40 -9.61
C ASN A 10 6.67 -31.28 -10.86
N PHE A 11 7.56 -32.25 -11.03
CA PHE A 11 7.52 -33.18 -12.17
C PHE A 11 6.34 -34.16 -12.10
N PHE A 12 6.13 -34.80 -10.95
CA PHE A 12 5.10 -35.82 -10.78
C PHE A 12 3.72 -35.26 -10.40
N PHE A 13 3.68 -34.26 -9.56
CA PHE A 13 2.42 -33.73 -9.01
C PHE A 13 1.96 -32.39 -9.64
N GLY A 14 2.88 -31.60 -10.19
CA GLY A 14 2.53 -30.30 -10.75
C GLY A 14 1.48 -30.39 -11.87
N LYS A 15 1.64 -31.36 -12.80
CA LYS A 15 0.66 -31.58 -13.89
C LYS A 15 -0.67 -32.13 -13.38
N PHE A 16 -0.63 -33.03 -12.42
CA PHE A 16 -1.84 -33.63 -11.83
C PHE A 16 -2.64 -32.60 -11.04
N ILE A 17 -2.00 -31.84 -10.15
CA ILE A 17 -2.64 -30.76 -9.41
C ILE A 17 -3.19 -29.71 -10.38
N PHE A 18 -2.42 -29.36 -11.43
CA PHE A 18 -2.87 -28.43 -12.46
C PHE A 18 -4.16 -28.90 -13.14
N SER A 19 -4.29 -30.17 -13.46
CA SER A 19 -5.50 -30.72 -14.10
C SER A 19 -6.72 -30.64 -13.18
N LEU A 20 -6.54 -30.86 -11.87
CA LEU A 20 -7.62 -30.79 -10.87
C LEU A 20 -8.11 -29.36 -10.59
N ILE A 21 -7.26 -28.36 -10.80
CA ILE A 21 -7.52 -26.98 -10.40
C ILE A 21 -7.61 -26.01 -11.59
N LYS A 22 -7.54 -26.54 -12.82
CA LYS A 22 -7.47 -25.78 -14.09
C LYS A 22 -8.54 -24.69 -14.23
N ASN A 23 -9.69 -24.85 -13.58
CA ASN A 23 -10.82 -23.93 -13.65
C ASN A 23 -11.12 -23.21 -12.31
N LYS A 24 -10.16 -23.23 -11.36
CA LYS A 24 -10.35 -22.63 -10.04
C LYS A 24 -9.33 -21.51 -9.80
N TYR A 25 -9.76 -20.43 -9.21
CA TYR A 25 -8.88 -19.36 -8.78
C TYR A 25 -8.42 -19.63 -7.35
N PHE A 26 -7.11 -19.49 -7.10
CA PHE A 26 -6.54 -19.63 -5.76
C PHE A 26 -6.17 -18.27 -5.21
N LEU A 27 -6.68 -17.99 -4.03
CA LEU A 27 -6.34 -16.80 -3.30
C LEU A 27 -5.62 -17.17 -2.01
N PHE A 28 -4.35 -16.75 -1.90
CA PHE A 28 -3.56 -16.94 -0.68
C PHE A 28 -3.79 -15.75 0.24
N VAL A 29 -4.20 -16.07 1.44
CA VAL A 29 -4.37 -15.08 2.51
C VAL A 29 -3.27 -15.30 3.54
N ASP A 30 -2.33 -14.37 3.57
CA ASP A 30 -1.34 -14.24 4.65
C ASP A 30 -1.78 -13.08 5.55
N ASN A 31 -1.75 -13.28 6.84
CA ASN A 31 -2.20 -12.34 7.85
C ASN A 31 -1.07 -11.66 8.61
N ARG A 32 0.18 -12.03 8.33
CA ARG A 32 1.36 -11.49 9.00
C ARG A 32 1.64 -10.02 8.62
N PHE A 33 1.17 -9.61 7.46
CA PHE A 33 1.36 -8.25 6.95
C PHE A 33 0.02 -7.59 6.66
N LEU A 34 -0.17 -6.39 7.17
CA LEU A 34 -1.39 -5.62 6.96
C LEU A 34 -1.70 -5.43 5.46
N GLY A 35 -0.68 -5.23 4.63
CA GLY A 35 -0.85 -5.14 3.17
C GLY A 35 -1.49 -6.37 2.53
N SER A 36 -1.42 -7.54 3.16
CA SER A 36 -2.06 -8.77 2.67
C SER A 36 -3.59 -8.73 2.80
N PHE A 37 -4.14 -7.77 3.55
CA PHE A 37 -5.59 -7.62 3.72
C PHE A 37 -6.33 -7.37 2.40
N VAL A 38 -5.66 -6.82 1.42
CA VAL A 38 -6.21 -6.66 0.06
C VAL A 38 -6.75 -7.98 -0.52
N ASN A 39 -6.18 -9.12 -0.11
CA ASN A 39 -6.65 -10.43 -0.55
C ASN A 39 -8.07 -10.75 -0.07
N PHE A 40 -8.47 -10.25 1.11
CA PHE A 40 -9.87 -10.38 1.57
C PHE A 40 -10.82 -9.54 0.72
N MET A 41 -10.41 -8.35 0.31
CA MET A 41 -11.20 -7.52 -0.61
C MET A 41 -11.39 -8.23 -1.94
N TYR A 42 -10.36 -8.90 -2.47
CA TYR A 42 -10.49 -9.72 -3.68
C TYR A 42 -11.45 -10.88 -3.51
N CYS A 43 -11.53 -11.50 -2.33
CA CYS A 43 -12.52 -12.54 -2.07
C CYS A 43 -13.94 -12.03 -2.35
N LYS A 44 -14.26 -10.79 -1.95
CA LYS A 44 -15.58 -10.20 -2.21
C LYS A 44 -15.85 -9.95 -3.70
N LEU A 45 -14.85 -9.64 -4.50
CA LEU A 45 -15.02 -9.49 -5.95
C LEU A 45 -15.41 -10.79 -6.65
N PHE A 46 -15.08 -11.94 -6.06
CA PHE A 46 -15.21 -13.24 -6.68
C PHE A 46 -16.23 -14.15 -5.98
N PHE A 47 -17.14 -13.62 -5.19
CA PHE A 47 -18.14 -14.41 -4.46
C PHE A 47 -18.95 -15.39 -5.31
N ASN A 48 -19.11 -15.10 -6.60
CA ASN A 48 -19.87 -15.93 -7.54
C ASN A 48 -18.98 -16.83 -8.41
N LYS A 49 -17.66 -16.89 -8.17
CA LYS A 49 -16.73 -17.69 -8.95
C LYS A 49 -16.15 -18.84 -8.11
N ASN A 50 -15.65 -19.87 -8.77
CA ASN A 50 -14.96 -20.99 -8.12
C ASN A 50 -13.60 -20.55 -7.58
N VAL A 51 -13.60 -19.87 -6.44
CA VAL A 51 -12.39 -19.40 -5.75
C VAL A 51 -12.10 -20.33 -4.58
N ILE A 52 -10.87 -20.85 -4.54
CA ILE A 52 -10.34 -21.56 -3.37
C ILE A 52 -9.49 -20.60 -2.59
N ILE A 53 -9.88 -20.34 -1.35
CA ILE A 53 -9.13 -19.47 -0.44
C ILE A 53 -8.26 -20.34 0.44
N VAL A 54 -6.95 -20.12 0.39
CA VAL A 54 -5.97 -20.86 1.18
C VAL A 54 -5.40 -19.92 2.25
N PHE A 55 -5.69 -20.22 3.50
CA PHE A 55 -5.20 -19.46 4.64
C PHE A 55 -3.85 -19.98 5.14
N ASN A 56 -3.04 -19.08 5.68
CA ASN A 56 -1.88 -19.45 6.47
C ASN A 56 -2.35 -20.32 7.67
N PRO A 57 -1.69 -21.45 7.95
CA PRO A 57 -2.07 -22.33 9.09
C PRO A 57 -2.04 -21.63 10.44
N ASN A 58 -1.23 -20.58 10.60
CA ASN A 58 -1.19 -19.77 11.82
C ASN A 58 -2.26 -18.67 11.85
N PHE A 59 -3.25 -18.73 10.96
CA PHE A 59 -4.27 -17.70 10.80
C PHE A 59 -5.02 -17.38 12.10
N PHE A 60 -5.16 -18.32 12.99
CA PHE A 60 -5.85 -18.15 14.27
C PHE A 60 -4.92 -17.88 15.46
N ASN A 61 -3.61 -17.77 15.25
CA ASN A 61 -2.70 -17.39 16.32
C ASN A 61 -2.72 -15.87 16.52
N LYS A 62 -3.43 -15.39 17.51
CA LYS A 62 -3.60 -13.96 17.80
C LYS A 62 -2.29 -13.19 17.96
N LYS A 63 -1.20 -13.86 18.40
CA LYS A 63 0.12 -13.23 18.59
C LYS A 63 0.78 -12.81 17.28
N ASP A 64 0.43 -13.46 16.16
CA ASP A 64 1.05 -13.21 14.85
C ASP A 64 0.31 -12.13 14.03
N TYR A 65 -0.76 -11.53 14.59
CA TYR A 65 -1.61 -10.57 13.88
C TYR A 65 -1.33 -9.14 14.30
N LEU A 66 -1.15 -8.28 13.31
CA LEU A 66 -1.08 -6.83 13.51
C LEU A 66 -2.47 -6.20 13.66
N GLN A 67 -3.48 -6.77 13.01
CA GLN A 67 -4.85 -6.29 12.99
C GLN A 67 -5.83 -7.49 13.07
N TYR A 68 -5.77 -8.20 14.17
CA TYR A 68 -6.56 -9.42 14.38
C TYR A 68 -8.05 -9.16 14.21
N THR A 69 -8.59 -8.12 14.81
CA THR A 69 -10.02 -7.78 14.78
C THR A 69 -10.54 -7.59 13.35
N LEU A 70 -9.79 -6.89 12.49
CA LEU A 70 -10.19 -6.68 11.10
C LEU A 70 -10.14 -7.97 10.30
N PHE A 71 -9.06 -8.74 10.45
CA PHE A 71 -8.89 -10.02 9.75
C PHE A 71 -9.93 -11.05 10.19
N GLU A 72 -10.22 -11.13 11.48
CA GLU A 72 -11.25 -12.03 12.03
C GLU A 72 -12.64 -11.67 11.51
N HIS A 73 -12.99 -10.39 11.54
CA HIS A 73 -14.25 -9.90 10.96
C HIS A 73 -14.39 -10.27 9.47
N ALA A 74 -13.36 -10.00 8.68
CA ALA A 74 -13.34 -10.32 7.26
C ALA A 74 -13.47 -11.84 7.01
N TYR A 75 -12.78 -12.65 7.81
CA TYR A 75 -12.88 -14.11 7.75
C TYR A 75 -14.30 -14.59 8.00
N HIS A 76 -14.95 -14.12 9.07
CA HIS A 76 -16.31 -14.53 9.41
C HIS A 76 -17.33 -14.06 8.38
N GLU A 77 -17.19 -12.85 7.83
CA GLU A 77 -18.07 -12.35 6.78
C GLU A 77 -17.96 -13.20 5.50
N ILE A 78 -16.75 -13.56 5.10
CA ILE A 78 -16.50 -14.39 3.91
C ILE A 78 -17.03 -15.81 4.15
N LYS A 79 -16.82 -16.38 5.35
CA LYS A 79 -17.31 -17.72 5.72
C LYS A 79 -18.84 -17.82 5.64
N LYS A 80 -19.57 -16.79 6.06
CA LYS A 80 -21.04 -16.75 5.97
C LYS A 80 -21.55 -16.83 4.53
N LYS A 81 -20.76 -16.39 3.55
CA LYS A 81 -21.10 -16.40 2.12
C LYS A 81 -20.91 -17.77 1.43
N LYS A 82 -20.61 -18.84 2.19
CA LYS A 82 -20.43 -20.23 1.67
C LYS A 82 -19.42 -20.35 0.53
N LEU A 83 -18.39 -19.53 0.52
CA LEU A 83 -17.25 -19.73 -0.38
C LEU A 83 -16.56 -21.05 -0.05
N ASN A 84 -16.02 -21.75 -1.06
CA ASN A 84 -15.25 -22.97 -0.87
C ASN A 84 -13.98 -22.66 -0.07
N PHE A 85 -14.05 -22.82 1.22
CA PHE A 85 -12.98 -22.65 2.17
C PHE A 85 -12.16 -23.92 2.26
N TYR A 86 -10.87 -23.82 2.00
CA TYR A 86 -9.96 -24.89 2.36
C TYR A 86 -8.92 -24.34 3.35
N TYR A 87 -9.19 -24.55 4.63
CA TYR A 87 -8.17 -24.48 5.68
C TYR A 87 -7.43 -25.80 5.63
N ASN A 88 -6.33 -25.85 4.86
CA ASN A 88 -5.56 -27.07 4.73
C ASN A 88 -4.06 -26.72 4.78
N TYR A 89 -3.41 -27.11 5.90
CA TYR A 89 -1.98 -27.00 6.06
C TYR A 89 -1.20 -27.65 4.92
N LEU A 90 -1.70 -28.78 4.41
CA LEU A 90 -1.10 -29.48 3.29
C LEU A 90 -1.15 -28.63 2.01
N LEU A 91 -2.27 -28.02 1.68
CA LEU A 91 -2.39 -27.12 0.53
C LEU A 91 -1.49 -25.90 0.64
N TYR A 92 -1.35 -25.34 1.84
CA TYR A 92 -0.45 -24.21 2.08
C TYR A 92 1.01 -24.61 1.85
N ILE A 93 1.45 -25.78 2.38
CA ILE A 93 2.81 -26.30 2.17
C ILE A 93 3.03 -26.63 0.70
N LEU A 94 2.09 -27.34 0.06
CA LEU A 94 2.17 -27.70 -1.34
C LEU A 94 2.33 -26.47 -2.23
N PHE A 95 1.62 -25.39 -1.92
CA PHE A 95 1.75 -24.13 -2.65
C PHE A 95 3.07 -23.40 -2.40
N ARG A 96 3.65 -23.51 -1.20
CA ARG A 96 4.99 -22.96 -0.94
C ARG A 96 6.10 -23.72 -1.69
N ILE A 97 5.90 -25.01 -1.94
CA ILE A 97 6.86 -25.89 -2.65
C ILE A 97 6.73 -25.72 -4.17
N LEU A 98 5.54 -25.37 -4.69
CA LEU A 98 5.33 -25.17 -6.12
C LEU A 98 6.29 -24.14 -6.70
N ASP A 99 6.78 -24.42 -7.90
CA ASP A 99 7.61 -23.51 -8.67
C ASP A 99 6.86 -22.21 -9.03
N ASP A 100 7.57 -21.10 -9.12
CA ASP A 100 6.96 -19.80 -9.42
C ASP A 100 6.22 -19.79 -10.77
N LYS A 101 6.65 -20.63 -11.71
CA LYS A 101 5.93 -20.89 -12.97
C LYS A 101 4.49 -21.34 -12.72
N TYR A 102 4.27 -22.28 -11.81
CA TYR A 102 2.92 -22.78 -11.49
C TYR A 102 2.19 -21.82 -10.56
N LYS A 103 2.86 -21.18 -9.61
CA LYS A 103 2.27 -20.15 -8.76
C LYS A 103 1.71 -18.98 -9.57
N ASN A 104 2.41 -18.59 -10.65
CA ASN A 104 1.97 -17.50 -11.51
C ASN A 104 0.74 -17.81 -12.34
N LEU A 105 0.41 -19.09 -12.57
CA LEU A 105 -0.82 -19.50 -13.21
C LEU A 105 -2.04 -19.36 -12.32
N PHE A 106 -1.85 -19.40 -10.99
CA PHE A 106 -2.89 -19.35 -9.97
C PHE A 106 -2.94 -18.05 -9.21
N ARG A 107 -1.85 -17.25 -9.25
CA ARG A 107 -1.84 -15.92 -8.65
C ARG A 107 -2.78 -15.05 -9.43
N PHE A 108 -3.65 -14.40 -8.66
CA PHE A 108 -4.46 -13.34 -9.15
C PHE A 108 -3.57 -12.30 -9.87
N LYS A 109 -3.78 -12.11 -11.16
CA LYS A 109 -3.12 -11.03 -11.90
C LYS A 109 -4.09 -9.88 -12.04
N TRP A 110 -3.68 -8.69 -11.65
CA TRP A 110 -4.39 -7.48 -11.98
C TRP A 110 -4.52 -7.40 -13.50
N SER A 111 -5.76 -7.45 -13.97
CA SER A 111 -6.12 -7.14 -15.34
C SER A 111 -6.97 -5.87 -15.34
N LYS A 112 -7.10 -5.25 -16.50
CA LYS A 112 -8.00 -4.10 -16.68
C LYS A 112 -9.42 -4.40 -16.17
N ASP A 113 -9.93 -5.60 -16.44
CA ASP A 113 -11.28 -6.00 -16.05
C ASP A 113 -11.44 -6.12 -14.55
N ILE A 114 -10.44 -6.67 -13.88
CA ILE A 114 -10.42 -6.82 -12.42
C ILE A 114 -10.30 -5.46 -11.74
N PHE A 115 -9.45 -4.61 -12.28
CA PHE A 115 -9.30 -3.24 -11.80
C PHE A 115 -10.63 -2.47 -11.93
N ASN A 116 -11.32 -2.58 -13.07
CA ASN A 116 -12.63 -1.99 -13.27
C ASN A 116 -13.68 -2.56 -12.30
N LEU A 117 -13.65 -3.86 -12.03
CA LEU A 117 -14.51 -4.49 -11.04
C LEU A 117 -14.23 -3.98 -9.63
N PHE A 118 -12.95 -3.81 -9.28
CA PHE A 118 -12.55 -3.27 -7.99
C PHE A 118 -13.05 -1.84 -7.80
N ILE A 119 -12.85 -0.95 -8.78
CA ILE A 119 -13.30 0.44 -8.70
C ILE A 119 -14.82 0.55 -8.63
N LYS A 120 -15.55 -0.30 -9.34
CA LYS A 120 -17.03 -0.23 -9.44
C LYS A 120 -17.75 -0.90 -8.28
N ASN A 121 -17.07 -1.65 -7.44
CA ASN A 121 -17.69 -2.46 -6.39
C ASN A 121 -17.39 -1.92 -5.00
N ASP A 122 -18.28 -1.12 -4.46
CA ASP A 122 -18.23 -0.56 -3.10
C ASP A 122 -18.52 -1.57 -1.99
N LYS A 123 -18.95 -2.80 -2.32
CA LYS A 123 -19.21 -3.88 -1.34
C LYS A 123 -17.96 -4.71 -0.96
N ILE A 124 -16.79 -4.35 -1.47
CA ILE A 124 -15.54 -5.07 -1.18
C ILE A 124 -14.92 -4.73 0.17
N PHE A 125 -15.38 -3.65 0.81
CA PHE A 125 -14.84 -3.15 2.06
C PHE A 125 -15.38 -3.89 3.27
N PHE A 126 -14.63 -3.87 4.36
CA PHE A 126 -14.97 -4.49 5.62
C PHE A 126 -15.03 -3.43 6.72
N ASP A 127 -16.12 -3.43 7.47
CA ASP A 127 -16.31 -2.47 8.56
C ASP A 127 -16.67 -3.23 9.85
N PRO A 128 -15.66 -3.65 10.63
CA PRO A 128 -15.91 -4.25 11.93
C PRO A 128 -16.57 -3.23 12.87
N VAL A 129 -17.46 -3.71 13.70
CA VAL A 129 -18.07 -2.88 14.75
C VAL A 129 -16.96 -2.49 15.74
N ILE A 130 -16.65 -1.20 15.80
CA ILE A 130 -15.65 -0.65 16.71
C ILE A 130 -16.42 -0.10 17.91
N SER A 131 -16.30 -0.75 19.07
CA SER A 131 -16.90 -0.26 20.31
C SER A 131 -16.12 0.97 20.80
N ASN A 132 -16.83 2.07 21.03
CA ASN A 132 -16.23 3.36 21.42
C ASN A 132 -15.73 3.43 22.89
N ASN A 133 -15.61 2.29 23.59
CA ASN A 133 -15.59 2.27 25.06
C ASN A 133 -14.23 2.42 25.75
N HIS A 134 -13.13 2.74 25.05
CA HIS A 134 -11.82 2.53 25.67
C HIS A 134 -10.82 3.68 25.67
N ASN A 135 -11.22 4.89 25.26
CA ASN A 135 -10.23 5.98 25.22
C ASN A 135 -10.28 6.82 26.50
N LYS A 136 -9.36 6.57 27.40
CA LYS A 136 -9.15 7.40 28.61
C LYS A 136 -8.32 8.66 28.32
N ASP A 137 -7.54 8.67 27.23
CA ASP A 137 -6.63 9.76 26.90
C ASP A 137 -7.38 11.00 26.44
N THR A 138 -7.03 12.12 27.04
CA THR A 138 -7.52 13.45 26.66
C THR A 138 -7.16 13.84 25.24
N LYS A 139 -6.01 13.39 24.71
CA LYS A 139 -5.57 13.64 23.32
C LYS A 139 -6.48 12.93 22.32
N PHE A 140 -6.81 11.68 22.57
CA PHE A 140 -7.71 10.92 21.72
C PHE A 140 -9.12 11.52 21.71
N ASN A 141 -9.62 11.96 22.84
CA ASN A 141 -10.92 12.61 22.94
C ASN A 141 -10.99 13.95 22.17
N LYS A 142 -9.89 14.68 22.12
CA LYS A 142 -9.81 15.91 21.29
C LYS A 142 -9.95 15.62 19.80
N LEU A 143 -9.51 14.43 19.32
CA LEU A 143 -9.62 14.05 17.92
C LEU A 143 -11.07 13.76 17.50
N LYS A 144 -11.93 13.29 18.44
CA LYS A 144 -13.33 12.92 18.14
C LYS A 144 -14.15 14.09 17.59
N ASN A 145 -13.85 15.30 18.01
CA ASN A 145 -14.62 16.51 17.68
C ASN A 145 -13.94 17.40 16.63
N ASN A 146 -12.76 17.01 16.13
CA ASN A 146 -11.97 17.85 15.23
C ASN A 146 -11.45 17.03 14.05
N ASN A 147 -11.37 17.66 12.88
CA ASN A 147 -10.70 17.06 11.73
C ASN A 147 -9.22 16.88 12.02
N PHE A 148 -8.71 15.70 11.76
CA PHE A 148 -7.30 15.40 11.91
C PHE A 148 -6.71 14.75 10.65
N LEU A 149 -5.43 15.03 10.40
CA LEU A 149 -4.63 14.36 9.39
C LEU A 149 -3.93 13.20 10.06
N LEU A 150 -3.96 12.05 9.41
CA LEU A 150 -3.28 10.85 9.87
C LEU A 150 -2.15 10.54 8.89
N PHE A 151 -0.91 10.43 9.36
CA PHE A 151 0.22 10.13 8.48
C PHE A 151 1.04 8.95 8.97
N SER A 152 1.57 8.19 8.04
CA SER A 152 2.61 7.19 8.31
C SER A 152 3.91 7.61 7.64
N CYS A 153 5.01 7.51 8.39
CA CYS A 153 6.36 7.72 7.90
C CYS A 153 7.10 6.40 7.98
N ARG A 154 7.67 5.97 6.87
CA ARG A 154 8.30 4.65 6.77
C ARG A 154 9.76 4.71 7.18
N ASP A 155 10.15 3.79 8.06
CA ASP A 155 11.53 3.49 8.42
C ASP A 155 11.80 1.96 8.45
N ASN A 156 12.98 1.55 8.90
CA ASN A 156 13.35 0.13 8.99
C ASN A 156 12.89 -0.55 10.28
N ALA A 157 12.47 0.20 11.32
CA ALA A 157 12.19 -0.32 12.65
C ALA A 157 11.19 -1.48 12.67
N TYR A 158 10.12 -1.40 11.85
CA TYR A 158 9.13 -2.45 11.75
C TYR A 158 9.73 -3.79 11.29
N LYS A 159 10.63 -3.76 10.31
CA LYS A 159 11.26 -4.97 9.79
C LYS A 159 12.30 -5.53 10.76
N GLU A 160 13.06 -4.67 11.40
CA GLU A 160 14.03 -5.04 12.42
C GLU A 160 13.35 -5.75 13.59
N THR A 161 12.19 -5.23 14.02
CA THR A 161 11.39 -5.83 15.10
C THR A 161 10.88 -7.23 14.73
N ILE A 162 10.40 -7.43 13.48
CA ILE A 162 9.81 -8.70 13.06
C ILE A 162 10.87 -9.74 12.69
N HIS A 163 11.96 -9.32 12.06
CA HIS A 163 12.95 -10.23 11.49
C HIS A 163 14.26 -10.29 12.27
N GLY A 164 14.42 -9.45 13.29
CA GLY A 164 15.53 -9.52 14.24
C GLY A 164 16.90 -9.11 13.70
N LYS A 165 17.00 -8.50 12.52
CA LYS A 165 18.27 -8.00 11.96
C LYS A 165 18.04 -6.90 10.90
N ASN A 166 19.10 -6.08 10.73
CA ASN A 166 19.22 -5.03 9.74
C ASN A 166 18.84 -5.53 8.33
N LEU A 167 17.69 -5.11 7.84
CA LEU A 167 17.18 -5.48 6.54
C LEU A 167 17.11 -4.24 5.65
N ASP A 168 18.28 -3.71 5.27
CA ASP A 168 18.42 -2.50 4.46
C ASP A 168 17.95 -2.66 3.00
N TYR A 169 17.56 -3.87 2.61
CA TYR A 169 17.18 -4.15 1.21
C TYR A 169 16.01 -3.33 0.69
N HIS A 170 15.29 -2.62 1.57
CA HIS A 170 14.21 -1.72 1.19
C HIS A 170 14.38 -0.29 1.71
N SER A 171 15.58 0.11 2.13
CA SER A 171 15.86 1.44 2.65
C SER A 171 15.63 2.56 1.61
N TYR A 172 15.71 2.24 0.30
CA TYR A 172 15.31 3.16 -0.78
C TYR A 172 13.89 3.72 -0.63
N ARG A 173 13.04 3.09 0.20
CA ARG A 173 11.66 3.52 0.50
C ARG A 173 11.55 4.31 1.80
N ASN A 174 12.61 4.36 2.61
CA ASN A 174 12.57 5.07 3.87
C ASN A 174 12.41 6.58 3.66
N GLU A 175 11.95 7.25 4.70
CA GLU A 175 11.54 8.63 4.68
C GLU A 175 12.04 9.37 5.92
N SER A 176 12.31 10.64 5.75
CA SER A 176 12.74 11.53 6.80
C SER A 176 11.55 12.05 7.59
N LEU A 177 11.49 11.73 8.88
CA LEU A 177 10.45 12.21 9.78
C LEU A 177 10.43 13.75 9.85
N ILE A 178 11.60 14.39 9.83
CA ILE A 178 11.73 15.84 9.90
C ILE A 178 11.11 16.56 8.69
N ASN A 179 11.13 15.93 7.50
CA ASN A 179 10.44 16.48 6.31
C ASN A 179 8.94 16.55 6.51
N TYR A 180 8.36 15.52 7.16
CA TYR A 180 6.93 15.52 7.52
C TYR A 180 6.63 16.54 8.60
N GLU A 181 7.41 16.59 9.70
CA GLU A 181 7.19 17.57 10.76
C GLU A 181 7.19 19.01 10.22
N ASN A 182 8.12 19.32 9.34
CA ASN A 182 8.23 20.64 8.71
C ASN A 182 7.08 20.91 7.73
N SER A 183 6.64 19.91 6.96
CA SER A 183 5.53 20.08 6.01
C SER A 183 4.18 20.35 6.68
N PHE A 184 4.03 20.01 7.95
CA PHE A 184 2.83 20.31 8.72
C PHE A 184 2.81 21.70 9.36
N SER A 185 3.87 22.50 9.22
CA SER A 185 4.03 23.78 9.92
C SER A 185 2.86 24.75 9.72
N SER A 186 2.32 24.87 8.51
CA SER A 186 1.14 25.69 8.25
C SER A 186 -0.18 24.95 8.53
N LEU A 187 -0.19 23.63 8.40
CA LEU A 187 -1.39 22.79 8.50
C LEU A 187 -1.85 22.60 9.95
N LYS A 188 -0.91 22.60 10.91
CA LYS A 188 -1.20 22.46 12.37
C LYS A 188 -2.10 23.55 12.95
N LYS A 189 -2.20 24.70 12.29
CA LYS A 189 -3.14 25.77 12.68
C LYS A 189 -4.60 25.39 12.45
N ARG A 190 -4.83 24.41 11.59
CA ARG A 190 -6.16 24.02 11.13
C ARG A 190 -6.53 22.58 11.45
N PHE A 191 -5.55 21.71 11.51
CA PHE A 191 -5.73 20.29 11.74
C PHE A 191 -4.97 19.82 12.96
N ASN A 192 -5.53 18.87 13.69
CA ASN A 192 -4.73 18.01 14.54
C ASN A 192 -3.93 17.06 13.64
N ILE A 193 -2.66 16.88 13.94
CA ILE A 193 -1.78 16.00 13.18
C ILE A 193 -1.45 14.78 14.03
N VAL A 194 -1.62 13.59 13.48
CA VAL A 194 -1.40 12.32 14.18
C VAL A 194 -0.47 11.43 13.37
N ARG A 195 0.65 11.02 13.99
CA ARG A 195 1.50 9.98 13.41
C ARG A 195 0.93 8.61 13.71
N PHE A 196 0.83 7.79 12.68
CA PHE A 196 0.30 6.44 12.71
C PHE A 196 1.39 5.41 12.39
N GLY A 197 1.45 4.35 13.18
CA GLY A 197 2.37 3.23 12.97
C GLY A 197 2.37 2.26 14.13
N SER A 198 2.91 1.07 13.91
CA SER A 198 3.06 0.06 14.98
C SER A 198 4.42 0.15 15.67
N VAL A 199 5.45 0.51 14.94
CA VAL A 199 6.83 0.66 15.39
C VAL A 199 7.49 1.77 14.59
N ALA A 200 8.40 2.51 15.20
CA ALA A 200 9.23 3.51 14.55
C ALA A 200 10.59 3.62 15.24
N SER A 201 11.61 4.05 14.49
CA SER A 201 12.98 4.20 14.98
C SER A 201 13.16 5.39 15.91
N GLU A 202 12.37 6.45 15.69
CA GLU A 202 12.48 7.69 16.45
C GLU A 202 11.11 8.29 16.76
N ALA A 203 11.01 9.01 17.88
CA ALA A 203 9.81 9.75 18.27
C ALA A 203 9.78 11.13 17.62
N ILE A 204 8.57 11.67 17.44
CA ILE A 204 8.35 13.05 17.00
C ILE A 204 8.82 14.02 18.08
N LYS A 205 9.56 15.04 17.66
CA LYS A 205 10.05 16.10 18.56
C LYS A 205 9.03 17.23 18.77
N SER A 206 8.16 17.44 17.80
CA SER A 206 7.17 18.51 17.83
C SER A 206 5.99 18.19 18.76
N ASN A 207 5.79 19.02 19.80
CA ASN A 207 4.62 18.89 20.69
C ASN A 207 3.27 19.14 20.01
N SER A 208 3.25 19.69 18.79
CA SER A 208 2.05 19.99 18.04
C SER A 208 1.53 18.79 17.22
N ILE A 209 2.25 17.68 17.20
CA ILE A 209 1.88 16.44 16.53
C ILE A 209 1.68 15.36 17.59
N PHE A 210 0.58 14.65 17.51
CA PHE A 210 0.35 13.51 18.38
C PHE A 210 1.05 12.27 17.80
N ASP A 211 2.13 11.84 18.46
CA ASP A 211 2.84 10.62 18.10
C ASP A 211 2.12 9.39 18.69
N TYR A 212 1.11 8.93 17.98
CA TYR A 212 0.34 7.76 18.40
C TYR A 212 1.18 6.47 18.37
N THR A 213 2.24 6.41 17.55
CA THR A 213 3.13 5.23 17.48
C THR A 213 3.78 4.90 18.81
N PHE A 214 4.10 5.92 19.61
CA PHE A 214 4.70 5.79 20.96
C PHE A 214 3.69 6.01 22.10
N SER A 215 2.40 6.08 21.79
CA SER A 215 1.35 6.27 22.79
C SER A 215 0.98 4.98 23.50
N GLU A 216 0.67 5.05 24.78
CA GLU A 216 0.09 3.96 25.55
C GLU A 216 -1.31 3.55 25.09
N ASP A 217 -2.00 4.45 24.38
CA ASP A 217 -3.31 4.17 23.78
C ASP A 217 -3.23 3.30 22.52
N ARG A 218 -2.04 2.95 22.05
CA ARG A 218 -1.87 2.20 20.81
C ARG A 218 -2.37 0.76 20.98
N ASN A 219 -3.41 0.42 20.25
CA ASN A 219 -3.99 -0.91 20.15
C ASN A 219 -4.75 -1.06 18.83
N GLU A 220 -5.13 -2.29 18.47
CA GLU A 220 -5.84 -2.61 17.21
C GLU A 220 -7.12 -1.80 17.01
N ILE A 221 -7.91 -1.62 18.05
CA ILE A 221 -9.20 -0.93 17.98
C ILE A 221 -8.99 0.56 17.71
N ASN A 222 -8.01 1.16 18.38
CA ASN A 222 -7.66 2.56 18.18
C ASN A 222 -7.01 2.78 16.81
N ASP A 223 -6.22 1.84 16.31
CA ASP A 223 -5.69 1.87 14.94
C ASP A 223 -6.83 1.96 13.91
N LEU A 224 -7.83 1.08 14.04
CA LEU A 224 -8.99 1.06 13.15
C LEU A 224 -9.82 2.33 13.29
N TRP A 225 -10.01 2.81 14.53
CA TRP A 225 -10.77 4.03 14.80
C TRP A 225 -10.08 5.25 14.19
N LEU A 226 -8.78 5.42 14.38
CA LEU A 226 -8.01 6.52 13.79
C LEU A 226 -8.13 6.52 12.27
N MET A 227 -7.91 5.37 11.63
CA MET A 227 -8.01 5.27 10.19
C MET A 227 -9.42 5.55 9.68
N LYS A 228 -10.46 5.03 10.37
CA LYS A 228 -11.85 5.23 9.99
C LYS A 228 -12.28 6.70 10.10
N ASN A 229 -11.75 7.44 11.06
CA ASN A 229 -12.21 8.79 11.39
C ASN A 229 -11.27 9.92 10.91
N CYS A 230 -10.07 9.62 10.39
CA CYS A 230 -9.21 10.66 9.84
C CYS A 230 -9.88 11.41 8.68
N TYR A 231 -9.56 12.69 8.53
CA TYR A 231 -10.03 13.50 7.41
C TYR A 231 -9.28 13.18 6.12
N ILE A 232 -7.96 13.17 6.19
CA ILE A 232 -7.07 12.75 5.10
C ILE A 232 -6.01 11.83 5.71
N TYR A 233 -5.71 10.74 5.01
CA TYR A 233 -4.56 9.90 5.30
C TYR A 233 -3.40 10.26 4.38
N ILE A 234 -2.20 10.38 4.95
CA ILE A 234 -0.95 10.60 4.21
C ILE A 234 -0.14 9.31 4.30
N GLY A 235 0.06 8.67 3.18
CA GLY A 235 0.70 7.36 3.06
C GLY A 235 1.83 7.33 2.06
N THR A 236 2.58 6.22 2.04
CA THR A 236 3.84 6.09 1.31
C THR A 236 3.97 4.80 0.51
N GLY A 237 2.85 4.15 0.19
CA GLY A 237 2.86 2.83 -0.43
C GLY A 237 3.19 1.70 0.56
N SER A 238 2.74 1.79 1.81
CA SER A 238 3.05 0.87 2.91
C SER A 238 1.84 0.06 3.39
N GLY A 239 2.05 -0.83 4.37
CA GLY A 239 0.97 -1.67 4.91
C GLY A 239 -0.25 -0.91 5.41
N PRO A 240 -0.12 0.18 6.17
CA PRO A 240 -1.23 1.00 6.65
C PRO A 240 -2.16 1.55 5.57
N ASP A 241 -1.67 1.75 4.36
CA ASP A 241 -2.46 2.29 3.25
C ASP A 241 -3.68 1.42 2.93
N ILE A 242 -3.59 0.11 3.20
CA ILE A 242 -4.72 -0.80 2.95
C ILE A 242 -5.90 -0.52 3.88
N LEU A 243 -5.65 -0.01 5.08
CA LEU A 243 -6.71 0.43 5.98
C LEU A 243 -7.39 1.69 5.43
N ALA A 244 -6.61 2.64 4.91
CA ALA A 244 -7.14 3.84 4.29
C ALA A 244 -8.01 3.50 3.07
N ILE A 245 -7.57 2.54 2.24
CA ILE A 245 -8.34 2.02 1.12
C ILE A 245 -9.62 1.34 1.62
N ASN A 246 -9.52 0.48 2.66
CA ASN A 246 -10.67 -0.23 3.21
C ASN A 246 -11.73 0.72 3.78
N TYR A 247 -11.31 1.80 4.44
CA TYR A 247 -12.23 2.81 4.97
C TYR A 247 -12.52 3.96 3.99
N GLN A 248 -12.11 3.79 2.73
CA GLN A 248 -12.36 4.76 1.66
C GLN A 248 -11.96 6.19 2.02
N LYS A 249 -10.79 6.33 2.66
CA LYS A 249 -10.29 7.64 3.07
C LYS A 249 -9.69 8.39 1.89
N PRO A 250 -9.82 9.71 1.80
CA PRO A 250 -9.00 10.52 0.92
C PRO A 250 -7.52 10.32 1.27
N ILE A 251 -6.67 10.15 0.25
CA ILE A 251 -5.26 9.80 0.47
C ILE A 251 -4.36 10.79 -0.26
N VAL A 252 -3.33 11.29 0.44
CA VAL A 252 -2.16 11.88 -0.19
C VAL A 252 -1.05 10.84 -0.18
N TYR A 253 -0.63 10.38 -1.35
CA TYR A 253 0.55 9.54 -1.46
C TYR A 253 1.78 10.40 -1.67
N THR A 254 2.70 10.34 -0.72
CA THR A 254 4.01 10.99 -0.79
C THR A 254 5.09 9.95 -1.03
N ASN A 255 6.22 10.37 -1.60
CA ASN A 255 7.38 9.51 -1.78
C ASN A 255 7.07 8.18 -2.50
N TRP A 256 6.10 8.17 -3.40
CA TRP A 256 5.75 6.96 -4.14
C TRP A 256 6.87 6.55 -5.09
N ILE A 257 7.43 5.34 -4.88
CA ILE A 257 8.66 4.95 -5.58
C ILE A 257 8.45 4.09 -6.82
N HIS A 258 7.33 3.37 -6.92
CA HIS A 258 7.08 2.50 -8.07
C HIS A 258 5.99 3.09 -8.98
N PRO A 259 6.32 4.04 -9.88
CA PRO A 259 5.34 4.64 -10.76
C PRO A 259 4.44 3.62 -11.49
N PRO A 260 4.95 2.45 -11.97
CA PRO A 260 4.10 1.46 -12.63
C PRO A 260 3.07 0.78 -11.73
N ASN A 261 3.20 0.86 -10.41
CA ASN A 261 2.36 0.15 -9.45
C ASN A 261 1.25 1.03 -8.84
N ILE A 262 0.64 1.89 -9.63
CA ILE A 262 -0.52 2.67 -9.18
C ILE A 262 -1.77 1.81 -9.25
N PHE A 263 -2.56 1.86 -8.17
CA PHE A 263 -3.84 1.17 -8.04
C PHE A 263 -4.99 2.17 -8.21
N GLY A 264 -6.18 1.64 -8.51
CA GLY A 264 -7.41 2.42 -8.44
C GLY A 264 -7.95 2.48 -7.02
N PHE A 265 -8.50 3.63 -6.69
CA PHE A 265 -9.08 3.89 -5.37
C PHE A 265 -10.48 4.46 -5.52
N HIS A 266 -11.35 4.17 -4.54
CA HIS A 266 -12.71 4.70 -4.50
C HIS A 266 -12.74 6.16 -4.06
N SER A 267 -11.86 6.52 -3.15
CA SER A 267 -11.74 7.88 -2.63
C SER A 267 -10.75 8.72 -3.44
N PRO A 268 -10.84 10.03 -3.37
CA PRO A 268 -9.87 10.91 -4.00
C PRO A 268 -8.45 10.65 -3.50
N VAL A 269 -7.53 10.58 -4.46
CA VAL A 269 -6.09 10.43 -4.21
C VAL A 269 -5.35 11.58 -4.86
N ASN A 270 -4.43 12.21 -4.12
CA ASN A 270 -3.42 13.11 -4.65
C ASN A 270 -2.04 12.48 -4.48
N LEU A 271 -1.26 12.36 -5.55
CA LEU A 271 -0.01 11.60 -5.59
C LEU A 271 1.18 12.51 -5.89
N ILE A 272 2.31 12.25 -5.23
CA ILE A 272 3.64 12.73 -5.61
C ILE A 272 4.67 11.61 -5.54
N PHE A 273 5.59 11.57 -6.49
CA PHE A 273 6.60 10.52 -6.61
C PHE A 273 7.93 10.89 -5.95
N LYS A 274 8.70 9.88 -5.51
CA LYS A 274 10.15 10.08 -5.35
C LYS A 274 10.78 10.37 -6.72
N LYS A 275 11.77 11.25 -6.72
CA LYS A 275 12.59 11.51 -7.90
C LYS A 275 13.74 10.50 -7.91
N ILE A 276 14.10 9.99 -9.09
CA ILE A 276 15.22 9.05 -9.24
C ILE A 276 16.34 9.78 -9.97
N PHE A 277 17.46 9.95 -9.27
CA PHE A 277 18.65 10.62 -9.78
C PHE A 277 19.65 9.59 -10.28
N ASP A 278 20.12 9.74 -11.53
CA ASP A 278 21.18 8.94 -12.15
C ASP A 278 22.53 9.62 -11.89
N LYS A 279 23.35 9.04 -10.99
CA LYS A 279 24.67 9.59 -10.62
C LYS A 279 25.66 9.59 -11.78
N GLN A 280 25.54 8.63 -12.72
CA GLN A 280 26.46 8.55 -13.85
C GLN A 280 26.19 9.65 -14.85
N LYS A 281 24.91 9.95 -15.10
CA LYS A 281 24.51 10.98 -16.06
C LYS A 281 24.35 12.36 -15.42
N ASN A 282 24.38 12.42 -14.09
CA ASN A 282 24.14 13.64 -13.32
C ASN A 282 22.79 14.29 -13.68
N GLU A 283 21.75 13.48 -13.85
CA GLU A 283 20.39 13.93 -14.23
C GLU A 283 19.30 13.13 -13.52
N TYR A 284 18.11 13.70 -13.38
CA TYR A 284 16.95 12.96 -12.95
C TYR A 284 16.36 12.14 -14.11
N ILE A 285 15.88 10.94 -13.79
CA ILE A 285 15.24 10.08 -14.79
C ILE A 285 13.78 10.52 -14.98
N PRO A 286 13.37 10.93 -16.20
CA PRO A 286 11.97 11.24 -16.49
C PRO A 286 11.04 10.07 -16.21
N TYR A 287 9.84 10.34 -15.69
CA TYR A 287 8.88 9.28 -15.33
C TYR A 287 8.46 8.44 -16.55
N LYS A 288 8.49 8.99 -17.74
CA LYS A 288 8.28 8.24 -18.99
C LYS A 288 9.28 7.09 -19.14
N LYS A 289 10.54 7.32 -18.82
CA LYS A 289 11.58 6.28 -18.85
C LYS A 289 11.35 5.24 -17.75
N LEU A 290 10.85 5.65 -16.57
CA LEU A 290 10.53 4.73 -15.47
C LEU A 290 9.31 3.85 -15.79
N LEU A 291 8.34 4.37 -16.53
CA LEU A 291 7.18 3.59 -16.96
C LEU A 291 7.47 2.67 -18.13
N ASN A 292 8.54 2.92 -18.88
CA ASN A 292 8.92 2.09 -20.02
C ASN A 292 9.57 0.79 -19.51
N LYS A 293 8.92 -0.34 -19.79
CA LYS A 293 9.39 -1.68 -19.40
C LYS A 293 10.65 -2.13 -20.16
N GLU A 294 10.98 -1.47 -21.26
CA GLU A 294 12.19 -1.73 -22.06
C GLU A 294 13.43 -1.04 -21.49
N ASN A 295 13.25 -0.07 -20.61
CA ASN A 295 14.35 0.58 -19.91
C ASN A 295 14.85 -0.33 -18.78
N ILE A 296 15.74 -1.24 -19.15
CA ILE A 296 16.23 -2.33 -18.30
C ILE A 296 17.49 -1.90 -17.54
N GLY A 297 17.50 -2.11 -16.23
CA GLY A 297 18.67 -1.93 -15.39
C GLY A 297 19.64 -3.13 -15.42
N VAL A 298 20.76 -3.01 -14.72
CA VAL A 298 21.81 -4.05 -14.64
C VAL A 298 21.28 -5.40 -14.17
N SER A 299 20.29 -5.41 -13.27
CA SER A 299 19.64 -6.64 -12.78
C SER A 299 18.70 -7.33 -13.77
N GLY A 300 18.56 -6.80 -15.00
CA GLY A 300 17.60 -7.31 -15.99
C GLY A 300 16.15 -6.94 -15.71
N LYS A 301 15.88 -6.07 -14.73
CA LYS A 301 14.54 -5.55 -14.43
C LYS A 301 14.35 -4.14 -15.01
N PRO A 302 13.12 -3.76 -15.39
CA PRO A 302 12.82 -2.37 -15.70
C PRO A 302 13.16 -1.44 -14.52
N ILE A 303 13.81 -0.33 -14.80
CA ILE A 303 14.28 0.63 -13.76
C ILE A 303 13.13 1.07 -12.85
N GLY A 304 11.95 1.33 -13.39
CA GLY A 304 10.78 1.70 -12.59
C GLY A 304 10.21 0.58 -11.70
N LEU A 305 10.75 -0.64 -11.78
CA LEU A 305 10.34 -1.83 -11.01
C LEU A 305 11.48 -2.40 -10.14
N LEU A 306 12.60 -1.68 -10.01
CA LEU A 306 13.65 -2.05 -9.07
C LEU A 306 13.06 -2.11 -7.65
N SER A 307 13.41 -3.13 -6.89
CA SER A 307 12.70 -3.48 -5.66
C SER A 307 13.58 -3.66 -4.43
N THR A 308 14.89 -3.44 -4.59
CA THR A 308 15.85 -3.49 -3.48
C THR A 308 16.81 -2.32 -3.54
N THR A 309 17.33 -1.89 -2.40
CA THR A 309 18.35 -0.85 -2.28
C THR A 309 19.57 -1.21 -3.12
N GLN A 310 20.02 -2.46 -3.06
CA GLN A 310 21.14 -2.96 -3.85
C GLN A 310 20.91 -2.79 -5.35
N GLU A 311 19.70 -3.08 -5.87
CA GLU A 311 19.39 -2.87 -7.29
C GLU A 311 19.49 -1.39 -7.70
N TYR A 312 19.10 -0.45 -6.84
CA TYR A 312 19.30 0.98 -7.12
C TYR A 312 20.79 1.35 -7.11
N GLU A 313 21.55 0.86 -6.13
CA GLU A 313 23.00 1.09 -6.02
C GLU A 313 23.79 0.53 -7.21
N GLU A 314 23.50 -0.69 -7.63
CA GLU A 314 24.11 -1.34 -8.81
C GLU A 314 23.85 -0.57 -10.11
N ASN A 315 22.73 0.15 -10.19
CA ASN A 315 22.41 1.01 -11.32
C ASN A 315 22.89 2.47 -11.14
N ASN A 316 23.65 2.78 -10.07
CA ASN A 316 24.08 4.14 -9.71
C ASN A 316 22.91 5.15 -9.52
N LEU A 317 21.77 4.67 -9.04
CA LEU A 317 20.56 5.45 -8.86
C LEU A 317 20.36 5.82 -7.40
N VAL A 318 19.81 7.01 -7.15
CA VAL A 318 19.37 7.50 -5.84
C VAL A 318 17.89 7.84 -5.90
N CYS A 319 17.14 7.39 -4.88
CA CYS A 319 15.74 7.73 -4.71
C CYS A 319 15.64 8.95 -3.77
N GLU A 320 15.35 10.11 -4.31
CA GLU A 320 15.21 11.34 -3.53
C GLU A 320 13.79 11.50 -3.01
N GLU A 321 13.70 11.91 -1.76
CA GLU A 321 12.42 12.20 -1.11
C GLU A 321 11.78 13.49 -1.64
N ASN A 322 10.47 13.56 -1.48
CA ASN A 322 9.75 14.80 -1.70
C ASN A 322 10.20 15.87 -0.73
N SER A 323 10.30 17.09 -1.21
CA SER A 323 10.61 18.25 -0.38
C SER A 323 9.43 18.62 0.53
N VAL A 324 9.73 19.41 1.56
CA VAL A 324 8.74 19.92 2.53
C VAL A 324 7.56 20.60 1.83
N ASP A 325 7.85 21.46 0.86
CA ASP A 325 6.85 22.21 0.10
C ASP A 325 6.05 21.31 -0.87
N GLU A 326 6.64 20.26 -1.45
CA GLU A 326 5.93 19.29 -2.27
C GLU A 326 4.90 18.53 -1.44
N ILE A 327 5.29 18.04 -0.25
CA ILE A 327 4.39 17.33 0.67
C ILE A 327 3.26 18.27 1.14
N GLU A 328 3.61 19.45 1.60
CA GLU A 328 2.64 20.43 2.12
C GLU A 328 1.60 20.84 1.07
N ASN A 329 2.05 21.15 -0.17
CA ASN A 329 1.15 21.55 -1.23
C ASN A 329 0.25 20.40 -1.70
N ALA A 330 0.77 19.17 -1.80
CA ALA A 330 -0.06 18.02 -2.14
C ALA A 330 -1.20 17.81 -1.12
N ILE A 331 -0.95 18.03 0.17
CA ILE A 331 -1.98 17.96 1.22
C ILE A 331 -2.98 19.11 1.08
N LYS A 332 -2.52 20.33 0.85
CA LYS A 332 -3.37 21.51 0.66
C LYS A 332 -4.29 21.38 -0.55
N GLU A 333 -3.77 20.90 -1.67
CA GLU A 333 -4.54 20.68 -2.89
C GLU A 333 -5.71 19.70 -2.63
N LEU A 334 -5.42 18.54 -2.00
CA LEU A 334 -6.46 17.57 -1.69
C LEU A 334 -7.48 18.13 -0.71
N ASP A 335 -7.04 18.84 0.35
CA ASP A 335 -7.94 19.48 1.30
C ASP A 335 -8.85 20.52 0.62
N MET A 336 -8.29 21.37 -0.22
CA MET A 336 -9.07 22.38 -0.95
C MET A 336 -10.03 21.71 -1.95
N PHE A 337 -9.61 20.62 -2.61
CA PHE A 337 -10.45 19.85 -3.51
C PHE A 337 -11.65 19.24 -2.76
N LEU A 338 -11.43 18.61 -1.62
CA LEU A 338 -12.49 18.03 -0.78
C LEU A 338 -13.50 19.09 -0.31
N ARG A 339 -13.06 20.31 -0.11
CA ARG A 339 -13.92 21.47 0.24
C ARG A 339 -14.51 22.18 -0.95
N LYS A 340 -14.33 21.66 -2.17
CA LYS A 340 -14.80 22.28 -3.42
C LYS A 340 -14.26 23.72 -3.65
N LYS A 341 -13.05 24.00 -3.16
CA LYS A 341 -12.34 25.28 -3.32
C LYS A 341 -11.17 25.19 -4.30
N TYR A 342 -10.94 24.03 -4.88
CA TYR A 342 -9.87 23.76 -5.81
C TYR A 342 -10.32 22.73 -6.82
N ILE A 343 -9.89 22.90 -8.05
CA ILE A 343 -10.06 21.95 -9.15
C ILE A 343 -8.68 21.68 -9.70
N PHE A 344 -8.29 20.40 -9.77
CA PHE A 344 -7.02 20.03 -10.37
C PHE A 344 -6.94 20.46 -11.82
N ASP A 345 -5.77 20.95 -12.25
CA ASP A 345 -5.54 21.41 -13.60
C ASP A 345 -5.80 20.29 -14.61
N LEU A 346 -6.76 20.50 -15.51
CA LEU A 346 -7.20 19.49 -16.45
C LEU A 346 -6.08 19.07 -17.43
N ASN A 347 -5.18 19.97 -17.78
CA ASN A 347 -4.07 19.66 -18.69
C ASN A 347 -3.04 18.76 -18.00
N ASN A 348 -2.65 19.09 -16.76
CA ASN A 348 -1.76 18.27 -15.94
C ASN A 348 -2.34 16.87 -15.75
N GLN A 349 -3.61 16.77 -15.37
CA GLN A 349 -4.28 15.49 -15.12
C GLN A 349 -4.45 14.69 -16.41
N LYS A 350 -4.77 15.32 -17.52
CA LYS A 350 -4.90 14.68 -18.83
C LYS A 350 -3.55 14.15 -19.32
N GLN A 351 -2.50 14.96 -19.22
CA GLN A 351 -1.14 14.55 -19.56
C GLN A 351 -0.72 13.32 -18.76
N PHE A 352 -0.87 13.38 -17.45
CA PHE A 352 -0.55 12.28 -16.54
C PHE A 352 -1.34 11.00 -16.86
N LYS A 353 -2.67 11.11 -17.02
CA LYS A 353 -3.54 9.96 -17.31
C LYS A 353 -3.27 9.34 -18.68
N ASN A 354 -3.02 10.16 -19.69
CA ASN A 354 -2.67 9.69 -21.03
C ASN A 354 -1.33 8.94 -21.02
N PHE A 355 -0.37 9.49 -20.31
CA PHE A 355 0.95 8.91 -20.13
C PHE A 355 0.87 7.51 -19.49
N TYR A 356 0.09 7.35 -18.44
CA TYR A 356 -0.18 6.06 -17.81
C TYR A 356 -0.96 5.10 -18.70
N LYS A 357 -1.96 5.60 -19.42
CA LYS A 357 -2.79 4.80 -20.34
C LYS A 357 -1.96 4.17 -21.46
N ILE A 358 -0.95 4.90 -21.97
CA ILE A 358 -0.09 4.41 -23.04
C ILE A 358 0.87 3.32 -22.51
N ASN A 359 1.37 3.48 -21.28
CA ASN A 359 2.45 2.64 -20.76
C ASN A 359 1.98 1.53 -19.82
N LEU A 360 0.74 1.60 -19.31
CA LEU A 360 0.17 0.62 -18.39
C LEU A 360 -1.19 0.11 -18.90
N SER A 361 -1.41 -1.20 -18.72
CA SER A 361 -2.67 -1.85 -19.04
C SER A 361 -3.82 -1.49 -18.07
N ASN A 362 -3.52 -0.89 -16.93
CA ASN A 362 -4.49 -0.56 -15.90
C ASN A 362 -4.93 0.90 -16.02
N PRO A 363 -6.24 1.20 -16.16
CA PRO A 363 -6.73 2.56 -16.16
C PRO A 363 -6.61 3.18 -14.77
N ILE A 364 -6.23 4.46 -14.72
CA ILE A 364 -6.30 5.23 -13.48
C ILE A 364 -7.75 5.62 -13.22
N ALA A 365 -8.18 5.52 -11.96
CA ALA A 365 -9.52 5.95 -11.56
C ALA A 365 -9.73 7.45 -11.82
N SER A 366 -10.98 7.85 -12.08
CA SER A 366 -11.34 9.25 -12.34
C SER A 366 -11.01 10.19 -11.16
N ASN A 367 -11.02 9.65 -9.93
CA ASN A 367 -10.73 10.34 -8.69
C ASN A 367 -9.26 10.24 -8.25
N PHE A 368 -8.38 9.79 -9.14
CA PHE A 368 -6.94 9.71 -8.89
C PHE A 368 -6.24 10.88 -9.59
N TYR A 369 -5.56 11.70 -8.82
CA TYR A 369 -4.90 12.91 -9.26
C TYR A 369 -3.41 12.85 -8.94
N ILE A 370 -2.62 13.59 -9.71
CA ILE A 370 -1.24 13.95 -9.37
C ILE A 370 -1.25 15.42 -8.93
N SER A 371 -0.41 15.77 -7.96
CA SER A 371 -0.31 17.15 -7.49
C SER A 371 0.10 18.09 -8.62
N ASP A 372 -0.68 19.14 -8.83
CA ASP A 372 -0.37 20.17 -9.82
C ASP A 372 0.89 20.95 -9.44
N TYR A 373 1.07 21.22 -8.13
CA TYR A 373 2.29 21.83 -7.63
C TYR A 373 3.52 20.98 -7.97
N PHE A 374 3.44 19.66 -7.75
CA PHE A 374 4.51 18.74 -8.04
C PHE A 374 4.87 18.70 -9.54
N ILE A 375 3.86 18.60 -10.42
CA ILE A 375 4.09 18.65 -11.88
C ILE A 375 4.74 19.98 -12.26
N ASN A 376 4.18 21.10 -11.80
CA ASN A 376 4.66 22.43 -12.19
C ASN A 376 6.08 22.72 -11.72
N LYS A 377 6.47 22.19 -10.56
CA LYS A 377 7.83 22.31 -10.02
C LYS A 377 8.84 21.40 -10.73
N ASN A 378 8.41 20.24 -11.23
CA ASN A 378 9.26 19.20 -11.80
C ASN A 378 8.87 18.90 -13.26
N LYS A 379 8.60 19.93 -14.06
CA LYS A 379 8.09 19.78 -15.45
C LYS A 379 8.99 18.91 -16.32
N GLU A 380 10.28 18.99 -16.13
CA GLU A 380 11.30 18.24 -16.87
C GLU A 380 11.19 16.73 -16.67
N LEU A 381 10.58 16.28 -15.56
CA LEU A 381 10.38 14.86 -15.29
C LEU A 381 9.15 14.26 -15.99
N PHE A 382 8.30 15.11 -16.57
CA PHE A 382 7.06 14.71 -17.24
C PHE A 382 7.11 14.84 -18.77
N VAL A 383 8.31 15.02 -19.34
CA VAL A 383 8.52 15.20 -20.80
C VAL A 383 8.77 13.85 -21.50
#